data_059e53d23463fac7217fd76e9d246430
#
_entry.id   059e53d23463fac7217fd76e9d246430
#
_cell.length_a   1.000
_cell.length_b   1.000
_cell.length_c   1.000
_cell.angle_alpha   90.00
_cell.angle_beta   90.00
_cell.angle_gamma   90.00
#
_symmetry.space_group_name_H-M   'P 1'
#
loop_
_entity.id
_entity.type
_entity.pdbx_description
1 polymer ?
#
loop_
_entity_poly.entity_id
_entity_poly.type
_entity_poly.pdbx_seq_one_letter_code
_entity_poly.pdbx_strand_id
1 'polypeptide(L)'
;MKRFIIFFTLSVTGWCASYDPFLLDTQLTLLPKIAMLDKNIAFPHNKSPIKILIAYEYEDEDTALSCTKILMNKFNGVLNGHPIVVTTLPFDKLDNAVSFHLIYALKTNATQLKKVHNAVSSSGTLTALYDADKLSDGGILLSIRMERAPVILINAKILRENRISFPDSLLEIARII
;
A
#
# COMPACT_ATOMS: atom_id res chain seq x y z
N MET A 1 12.33 -53.15 -30.75
CA MET A 1 12.37 -51.68 -30.89
C MET A 1 11.66 -51.08 -29.66
N LYS A 2 12.42 -50.57 -28.69
CA LYS A 2 11.85 -49.90 -27.48
C LYS A 2 11.70 -48.41 -27.78
N ARG A 3 10.47 -47.88 -27.78
CA ARG A 3 10.16 -46.48 -27.95
C ARG A 3 10.38 -45.79 -26.60
N PHE A 4 11.38 -44.90 -26.52
CA PHE A 4 11.61 -43.98 -25.39
C PHE A 4 10.68 -42.77 -25.55
N ILE A 5 9.72 -42.61 -24.68
CA ILE A 5 8.89 -41.38 -24.57
C ILE A 5 9.59 -40.45 -23.61
N ILE A 6 10.16 -39.38 -24.14
CA ILE A 6 10.76 -38.30 -23.33
C ILE A 6 9.60 -37.38 -22.92
N PHE A 7 9.24 -37.39 -21.63
CA PHE A 7 8.35 -36.38 -21.02
C PHE A 7 9.13 -35.09 -20.82
N PHE A 8 8.82 -34.09 -21.63
CA PHE A 8 9.32 -32.73 -21.44
C PHE A 8 8.41 -32.04 -20.42
N THR A 9 8.81 -32.01 -19.14
CA THR A 9 8.14 -31.21 -18.12
C THR A 9 8.52 -29.75 -18.33
N LEU A 10 7.61 -28.97 -18.94
CA LEU A 10 7.71 -27.51 -18.92
C LEU A 10 7.52 -27.04 -17.47
N SER A 11 8.62 -26.71 -16.81
CA SER A 11 8.59 -25.95 -15.57
C SER A 11 8.19 -24.50 -15.90
N VAL A 12 6.92 -24.17 -15.69
CA VAL A 12 6.43 -22.79 -15.68
C VAL A 12 7.05 -22.14 -14.43
N THR A 13 8.19 -21.47 -14.58
CA THR A 13 8.71 -20.58 -13.56
C THR A 13 7.79 -19.36 -13.51
N GLY A 14 6.82 -19.40 -12.62
CA GLY A 14 6.00 -18.23 -12.29
C GLY A 14 6.94 -17.09 -11.87
N TRP A 15 6.87 -15.98 -12.56
CA TRP A 15 7.55 -14.75 -12.16
C TRP A 15 6.84 -14.19 -10.94
N CYS A 16 7.19 -14.71 -9.75
CA CYS A 16 6.78 -14.08 -8.50
C CYS A 16 7.46 -12.71 -8.44
N ALA A 17 6.70 -11.65 -8.30
CA ALA A 17 7.27 -10.31 -8.15
C ALA A 17 8.18 -10.30 -6.92
N SER A 18 9.47 -10.09 -7.11
CA SER A 18 10.43 -10.05 -6.00
C SER A 18 10.23 -8.77 -5.19
N TYR A 19 9.89 -8.89 -3.92
CA TYR A 19 9.80 -7.80 -2.96
C TYR A 19 11.07 -7.73 -2.11
N ASP A 20 11.59 -6.51 -1.89
CA ASP A 20 12.66 -6.29 -0.93
C ASP A 20 12.05 -6.35 0.48
N PRO A 21 12.45 -7.32 1.34
CA PRO A 21 11.88 -7.48 2.67
C PRO A 21 12.13 -6.27 3.58
N PHE A 22 13.27 -5.61 3.43
CA PHE A 22 13.62 -4.44 4.25
C PHE A 22 12.80 -3.21 3.86
N LEU A 23 12.62 -2.96 2.55
CA LEU A 23 11.74 -1.90 2.06
C LEU A 23 10.30 -2.15 2.49
N LEU A 24 9.80 -3.38 2.32
CA LEU A 24 8.45 -3.75 2.69
C LEU A 24 8.19 -3.53 4.19
N ASP A 25 9.10 -4.00 5.05
CA ASP A 25 9.02 -3.79 6.50
C ASP A 25 9.05 -2.31 6.88
N THR A 26 9.90 -1.52 6.22
CA THR A 26 10.00 -0.07 6.43
C THR A 26 8.71 0.62 6.04
N GLN A 27 8.16 0.32 4.87
CA GLN A 27 6.90 0.88 4.40
C GLN A 27 5.74 0.54 5.34
N LEU A 28 5.59 -0.73 5.71
CA LEU A 28 4.55 -1.18 6.65
C LEU A 28 4.69 -0.60 8.06
N THR A 29 5.91 -0.16 8.43
CA THR A 29 6.14 0.54 9.71
C THR A 29 5.73 2.00 9.65
N LEU A 30 6.04 2.69 8.57
CA LEU A 30 5.90 4.15 8.47
C LEU A 30 4.54 4.56 7.91
N LEU A 31 4.00 3.87 6.91
CA LEU A 31 2.76 4.25 6.23
C LEU A 31 1.55 4.38 7.18
N PRO A 32 1.28 3.44 8.11
CA PRO A 32 0.18 3.61 9.05
C PRO A 32 0.36 4.82 9.98
N LYS A 33 1.61 5.11 10.39
CA LYS A 33 1.91 6.30 11.22
C LYS A 33 1.70 7.59 10.44
N ILE A 34 2.10 7.62 9.16
CA ILE A 34 1.88 8.78 8.28
C ILE A 34 0.38 9.00 8.06
N ALA A 35 -0.39 7.92 7.85
CA ALA A 35 -1.84 8.03 7.72
C ALA A 35 -2.50 8.70 8.94
N MET A 36 -1.98 8.45 10.14
CA MET A 36 -2.47 9.09 11.36
C MET A 36 -2.10 10.56 11.50
N LEU A 37 -1.21 11.09 10.67
CA LEU A 37 -0.85 12.51 10.67
C LEU A 37 -1.80 13.37 9.82
N ASP A 38 -2.71 12.78 9.07
CA ASP A 38 -3.70 13.54 8.32
C ASP A 38 -4.67 14.24 9.28
N LYS A 39 -4.67 15.57 9.24
CA LYS A 39 -5.51 16.43 10.09
C LYS A 39 -7.01 16.29 9.79
N ASN A 40 -7.37 15.80 8.61
CA ASN A 40 -8.75 15.65 8.16
C ASN A 40 -9.33 14.25 8.44
N ILE A 41 -8.48 13.28 8.73
CA ILE A 41 -8.97 12.00 9.25
C ILE A 41 -9.42 12.24 10.69
N ALA A 42 -10.72 12.48 10.86
CA ALA A 42 -11.33 12.43 12.18
C ALA A 42 -11.24 10.98 12.67
N PHE A 43 -10.16 10.65 13.40
CA PHE A 43 -10.20 9.46 14.23
C PHE A 43 -11.25 9.74 15.32
N PRO A 44 -12.42 9.08 15.26
CA PRO A 44 -13.46 9.32 16.25
C PRO A 44 -12.83 9.10 17.63
N HIS A 45 -13.11 9.98 18.60
CA HIS A 45 -12.63 9.91 19.98
C HIS A 45 -12.91 8.57 20.69
N ASN A 46 -13.62 7.66 20.05
CA ASN A 46 -14.16 6.41 20.57
C ASN A 46 -13.41 5.14 20.13
N LYS A 47 -12.09 5.16 20.02
CA LYS A 47 -11.30 3.93 19.70
C LYS A 47 -11.75 3.18 18.43
N SER A 48 -12.31 3.89 17.46
CA SER A 48 -12.69 3.29 16.17
C SER A 48 -11.46 2.68 15.49
N PRO A 49 -11.59 1.52 14.83
CA PRO A 49 -10.46 0.83 14.25
C PRO A 49 -9.86 1.61 13.08
N ILE A 50 -8.53 1.60 12.98
CA ILE A 50 -7.80 2.01 11.79
C ILE A 50 -7.94 0.89 10.77
N LYS A 51 -8.61 1.18 9.66
CA LYS A 51 -8.82 0.20 8.58
C LYS A 51 -7.76 0.39 7.50
N ILE A 52 -6.98 -0.65 7.26
CA ILE A 52 -5.93 -0.69 6.27
C ILE A 52 -6.30 -1.72 5.22
N LEU A 53 -6.26 -1.35 3.95
CA LEU A 53 -6.42 -2.26 2.83
C LEU A 53 -5.06 -2.49 2.17
N ILE A 54 -4.72 -3.75 1.92
CA ILE A 54 -3.60 -4.15 1.08
C ILE A 54 -4.18 -4.63 -0.24
N ALA A 55 -3.91 -3.88 -1.32
CA ALA A 55 -4.36 -4.21 -2.67
C ALA A 55 -3.24 -4.93 -3.43
N TYR A 56 -3.57 -6.01 -4.13
CA TYR A 56 -2.57 -6.90 -4.73
C TYR A 56 -3.03 -7.52 -6.07
N GLU A 57 -2.07 -7.96 -6.90
CA GLU A 57 -2.33 -8.87 -8.02
C GLU A 57 -2.41 -10.31 -7.47
N TYR A 58 -3.19 -11.19 -8.10
CA TYR A 58 -3.45 -12.55 -7.60
C TYR A 58 -2.19 -13.36 -7.28
N GLU A 59 -1.12 -13.17 -8.06
CA GLU A 59 0.19 -13.80 -7.84
C GLU A 59 0.92 -13.32 -6.57
N ASP A 60 0.49 -12.19 -5.98
CA ASP A 60 1.08 -11.58 -4.79
C ASP A 60 0.25 -11.82 -3.51
N GLU A 61 -0.71 -12.75 -3.52
CA GLU A 61 -1.59 -13.04 -2.37
C GLU A 61 -0.79 -13.42 -1.12
N ASP A 62 0.22 -14.27 -1.25
CA ASP A 62 1.08 -14.67 -0.13
C ASP A 62 1.86 -13.48 0.45
N THR A 63 2.28 -12.54 -0.40
CA THR A 63 2.91 -11.29 0.03
C THR A 63 1.92 -10.42 0.78
N ALA A 64 0.69 -10.27 0.31
CA ALA A 64 -0.35 -9.49 0.98
C ALA A 64 -0.70 -10.08 2.36
N LEU A 65 -0.80 -11.40 2.48
CA LEU A 65 -1.01 -12.08 3.75
C LEU A 65 0.19 -11.90 4.71
N SER A 66 1.40 -11.92 4.17
CA SER A 66 2.63 -11.65 4.95
C SER A 66 2.66 -10.21 5.46
N CYS A 67 2.28 -9.22 4.64
CA CYS A 67 2.13 -7.82 5.05
C CYS A 67 1.14 -7.67 6.21
N THR A 68 0.01 -8.38 6.18
CA THR A 68 -0.96 -8.40 7.28
C THR A 68 -0.32 -8.89 8.58
N LYS A 69 0.41 -10.00 8.52
CA LYS A 69 1.11 -10.55 9.70
C LYS A 69 2.16 -9.58 10.24
N ILE A 70 2.94 -8.93 9.36
CA ILE A 70 3.93 -7.92 9.76
C ILE A 70 3.24 -6.76 10.47
N LEU A 71 2.18 -6.18 9.91
CA LEU A 71 1.43 -5.07 10.52
C LEU A 71 0.88 -5.45 11.89
N MET A 72 0.20 -6.59 12.00
CA MET A 72 -0.39 -7.03 13.26
C MET A 72 0.66 -7.29 14.34
N ASN A 73 1.79 -7.91 14.00
CA ASN A 73 2.88 -8.18 14.94
C ASN A 73 3.58 -6.87 15.38
N LYS A 74 3.86 -5.96 14.41
CA LYS A 74 4.62 -4.73 14.66
C LYS A 74 3.90 -3.77 15.59
N PHE A 75 2.59 -3.70 15.49
CA PHE A 75 1.76 -2.80 16.30
C PHE A 75 0.99 -3.52 17.41
N ASN A 76 1.16 -4.81 17.60
CA ASN A 76 0.36 -5.62 18.52
C ASN A 76 -1.16 -5.40 18.35
N GLY A 77 -1.60 -5.21 17.09
CA GLY A 77 -3.00 -4.94 16.74
C GLY A 77 -3.52 -3.56 17.12
N VAL A 78 -2.67 -2.65 17.65
CA VAL A 78 -3.10 -1.31 18.11
C VAL A 78 -2.08 -0.24 17.68
N LEU A 79 -2.54 0.86 17.09
CA LEU A 79 -1.73 2.02 16.75
C LEU A 79 -2.31 3.28 17.42
N ASN A 80 -1.53 3.95 18.27
CA ASN A 80 -1.95 5.14 19.03
C ASN A 80 -3.27 4.97 19.81
N GLY A 81 -3.51 3.78 20.36
CA GLY A 81 -4.73 3.46 21.11
C GLY A 81 -5.93 3.02 20.24
N HIS A 82 -5.79 2.99 18.91
CA HIS A 82 -6.81 2.53 17.98
C HIS A 82 -6.53 1.09 17.52
N PRO A 83 -7.51 0.17 17.57
CA PRO A 83 -7.36 -1.16 16.98
C PRO A 83 -7.03 -1.05 15.48
N ILE A 84 -6.17 -1.94 14.97
CA ILE A 84 -5.89 -2.05 13.54
C ILE A 84 -6.71 -3.19 12.96
N VAL A 85 -7.38 -2.92 11.84
CA VAL A 85 -8.05 -3.93 11.02
C VAL A 85 -7.40 -3.91 9.64
N VAL A 86 -6.79 -5.02 9.26
CA VAL A 86 -6.15 -5.18 7.93
C VAL A 86 -7.02 -6.09 7.08
N THR A 87 -7.32 -5.64 5.88
CA THR A 87 -8.03 -6.40 4.84
C THR A 87 -7.12 -6.53 3.63
N THR A 88 -7.15 -7.66 2.97
CA THR A 88 -6.44 -7.88 1.69
C THR A 88 -7.47 -8.07 0.58
N LEU A 89 -7.31 -7.38 -0.55
CA LEU A 89 -8.19 -7.53 -1.72
C LEU A 89 -7.36 -7.50 -3.01
N PRO A 90 -7.64 -8.37 -3.96
CA PRO A 90 -7.10 -8.22 -5.31
C PRO A 90 -7.66 -6.97 -5.99
N PHE A 91 -6.88 -6.36 -6.90
CA PHE A 91 -7.22 -5.09 -7.55
C PHE A 91 -8.54 -5.10 -8.32
N ASP A 92 -9.00 -6.24 -8.77
CA ASP A 92 -10.28 -6.36 -9.50
C ASP A 92 -11.51 -6.31 -8.58
N LYS A 93 -11.33 -6.39 -7.26
CA LYS A 93 -12.40 -6.34 -6.24
C LYS A 93 -12.44 -5.03 -5.45
N LEU A 94 -11.81 -3.97 -5.95
CA LEU A 94 -11.70 -2.68 -5.24
C LEU A 94 -12.96 -1.79 -5.30
N ASP A 95 -14.02 -2.20 -5.96
CA ASP A 95 -15.18 -1.35 -6.27
C ASP A 95 -15.86 -0.69 -5.04
N ASN A 96 -15.50 -1.07 -3.80
CA ASN A 96 -16.06 -0.55 -2.56
C ASN A 96 -14.99 -0.13 -1.52
N ALA A 97 -13.86 0.38 -1.96
CA ALA A 97 -12.73 0.73 -1.07
C ALA A 97 -12.92 2.00 -0.20
N VAL A 98 -14.09 2.61 -0.22
CA VAL A 98 -14.38 3.94 0.37
C VAL A 98 -14.29 4.00 1.91
N SER A 99 -14.21 2.86 2.59
CA SER A 99 -14.24 2.80 4.06
C SER A 99 -12.89 2.61 4.73
N PHE A 100 -11.79 2.68 3.99
CA PHE A 100 -10.44 2.50 4.53
C PHE A 100 -9.75 3.84 4.82
N HIS A 101 -8.87 3.86 5.82
CA HIS A 101 -8.06 5.03 6.16
C HIS A 101 -6.77 5.05 5.34
N LEU A 102 -6.25 3.86 5.01
CA LEU A 102 -5.05 3.66 4.19
C LEU A 102 -5.29 2.52 3.20
N ILE A 103 -4.98 2.75 1.93
CA ILE A 103 -4.83 1.70 0.92
C ILE A 103 -3.36 1.60 0.55
N TYR A 104 -2.77 0.45 0.77
CA TYR A 104 -1.42 0.12 0.37
C TYR A 104 -1.45 -0.81 -0.84
N ALA A 105 -1.03 -0.29 -1.99
CA ALA A 105 -0.93 -1.04 -3.24
C ALA A 105 0.43 -1.75 -3.33
N LEU A 106 0.44 -3.06 -3.49
CA LEU A 106 1.60 -3.84 -3.84
C LEU A 106 2.04 -3.54 -5.29
N LYS A 107 3.03 -4.26 -5.82
CA LYS A 107 3.49 -4.08 -7.21
C LYS A 107 2.34 -4.30 -8.19
N THR A 108 2.18 -3.37 -9.12
CA THR A 108 1.14 -3.46 -10.14
C THR A 108 1.43 -2.53 -11.31
N ASN A 109 0.52 -2.46 -12.26
CA ASN A 109 0.58 -1.60 -13.45
C ASN A 109 -0.25 -0.32 -13.28
N ALA A 110 -0.06 0.64 -14.20
CA ALA A 110 -0.75 1.92 -14.17
C ALA A 110 -2.29 1.81 -14.24
N THR A 111 -2.82 0.78 -14.89
CA THR A 111 -4.27 0.57 -15.00
C THR A 111 -4.89 0.26 -13.65
N GLN A 112 -4.27 -0.62 -12.86
CA GLN A 112 -4.74 -0.95 -11.52
C GLN A 112 -4.58 0.23 -10.56
N LEU A 113 -3.46 0.99 -10.66
CA LEU A 113 -3.27 2.20 -9.84
C LEU A 113 -4.36 3.24 -10.11
N LYS A 114 -4.79 3.42 -11.36
CA LYS A 114 -5.94 4.27 -11.69
C LYS A 114 -7.25 3.77 -11.07
N LYS A 115 -7.47 2.44 -10.97
CA LYS A 115 -8.64 1.91 -10.26
C LYS A 115 -8.60 2.27 -8.78
N VAL A 116 -7.43 2.12 -8.12
CA VAL A 116 -7.25 2.55 -6.72
C VAL A 116 -7.60 4.03 -6.57
N HIS A 117 -7.03 4.89 -7.43
CA HIS A 117 -7.33 6.33 -7.41
C HIS A 117 -8.82 6.61 -7.55
N ASN A 118 -9.47 6.02 -8.55
CA ASN A 118 -10.90 6.23 -8.81
C ASN A 118 -11.78 5.75 -7.64
N ALA A 119 -11.41 4.64 -7.00
CA ALA A 119 -12.15 4.09 -5.86
C ALA A 119 -12.12 5.01 -4.62
N VAL A 120 -11.15 5.94 -4.53
CA VAL A 120 -10.95 6.77 -3.33
C VAL A 120 -11.01 8.28 -3.59
N SER A 121 -11.16 8.74 -4.82
CA SER A 121 -11.03 10.14 -5.24
C SER A 121 -11.95 11.13 -4.50
N SER A 122 -12.97 10.65 -3.78
CA SER A 122 -13.88 11.47 -2.98
C SER A 122 -13.89 11.15 -1.49
N SER A 123 -13.11 10.15 -1.04
CA SER A 123 -13.24 9.58 0.31
C SER A 123 -12.26 10.16 1.35
N GLY A 124 -11.22 10.88 0.94
CA GLY A 124 -10.13 11.29 1.83
C GLY A 124 -9.24 10.13 2.28
N THR A 125 -9.37 8.93 1.69
CA THR A 125 -8.53 7.78 1.99
C THR A 125 -7.10 8.02 1.51
N LEU A 126 -6.13 7.79 2.38
CA LEU A 126 -4.71 7.87 2.03
C LEU A 126 -4.33 6.68 1.15
N THR A 127 -3.66 6.95 0.04
CA THR A 127 -3.16 5.90 -0.85
C THR A 127 -1.64 5.84 -0.85
N ALA A 128 -1.08 4.63 -0.78
CA ALA A 128 0.35 4.40 -0.80
C ALA A 128 0.71 3.26 -1.77
N LEU A 129 1.92 3.29 -2.30
CA LEU A 129 2.42 2.36 -3.30
C LEU A 129 3.77 1.77 -2.88
N TYR A 130 3.94 0.47 -3.10
CA TYR A 130 5.22 -0.19 -2.88
C TYR A 130 6.31 0.34 -3.82
N ASP A 131 6.02 0.41 -5.12
CA ASP A 131 6.97 0.80 -6.17
C ASP A 131 7.00 2.33 -6.35
N ALA A 132 7.94 2.97 -5.67
CA ALA A 132 8.08 4.42 -5.66
C ALA A 132 8.30 5.04 -7.07
N ASP A 133 8.84 4.28 -8.02
CA ASP A 133 9.10 4.76 -9.37
C ASP A 133 7.82 4.98 -10.18
N LYS A 134 6.73 4.33 -9.78
CA LYS A 134 5.40 4.46 -10.40
C LYS A 134 4.49 5.49 -9.72
N LEU A 135 5.00 6.23 -8.74
CA LEU A 135 4.17 7.12 -7.93
C LEU A 135 3.49 8.23 -8.78
N SER A 136 4.18 8.73 -9.81
CA SER A 136 3.64 9.75 -10.72
C SER A 136 2.57 9.23 -11.68
N ASP A 137 2.52 7.93 -11.96
CA ASP A 137 1.77 7.38 -13.09
C ASP A 137 0.31 7.03 -12.76
N GLY A 138 0.00 6.79 -11.49
CA GLY A 138 -1.22 6.11 -11.07
C GLY A 138 -2.21 6.89 -10.23
N GLY A 139 -1.93 8.16 -9.91
CA GLY A 139 -2.82 8.92 -9.02
C GLY A 139 -2.74 8.46 -7.56
N ILE A 140 -1.63 7.88 -7.14
CA ILE A 140 -1.34 7.48 -5.76
C ILE A 140 -0.64 8.63 -5.03
N LEU A 141 -0.99 8.83 -3.75
CA LEU A 141 -0.52 9.97 -2.98
C LEU A 141 0.94 9.84 -2.55
N LEU A 142 1.33 8.69 -1.98
CA LEU A 142 2.66 8.56 -1.37
C LEU A 142 3.32 7.21 -1.59
N SER A 143 4.64 7.21 -1.45
CA SER A 143 5.47 6.02 -1.35
C SER A 143 6.67 6.29 -0.45
N ILE A 144 7.39 5.24 -0.10
CA ILE A 144 8.67 5.35 0.62
C ILE A 144 9.71 4.61 -0.21
N ARG A 145 10.80 5.31 -0.53
CA ARG A 145 11.97 4.76 -1.21
C ARG A 145 13.11 4.59 -0.22
N MET A 146 13.89 3.54 -0.37
CA MET A 146 15.16 3.41 0.34
C MET A 146 16.28 4.04 -0.47
N GLU A 147 16.94 5.02 0.15
CA GLU A 147 18.22 5.58 -0.27
C GLU A 147 19.27 5.23 0.81
N ARG A 148 20.01 6.19 1.35
CA ARG A 148 20.81 5.99 2.58
C ARG A 148 19.92 5.87 3.83
N ALA A 149 18.75 6.45 3.76
CA ALA A 149 17.69 6.41 4.77
C ALA A 149 16.33 6.33 4.05
N PRO A 150 15.25 5.98 4.75
CA PRO A 150 13.91 6.05 4.18
C PRO A 150 13.56 7.48 3.73
N VAL A 151 13.13 7.65 2.49
CA VAL A 151 12.68 8.92 1.92
C VAL A 151 11.19 8.82 1.62
N ILE A 152 10.40 9.68 2.24
CA ILE A 152 8.97 9.79 1.99
C ILE A 152 8.77 10.61 0.71
N LEU A 153 8.08 10.04 -0.27
CA LEU A 153 7.72 10.70 -1.52
C LEU A 153 6.24 11.02 -1.51
N ILE A 154 5.87 12.27 -1.80
CA ILE A 154 4.47 12.73 -1.84
C ILE A 154 4.19 13.31 -3.23
N ASN A 155 3.14 12.82 -3.88
CA ASN A 155 2.65 13.34 -5.13
C ASN A 155 1.89 14.65 -4.91
N ALA A 156 2.48 15.78 -5.34
CA ALA A 156 1.94 17.12 -5.15
C ALA A 156 0.56 17.31 -5.79
N LYS A 157 0.34 16.68 -6.96
CA LYS A 157 -0.95 16.76 -7.67
C LYS A 157 -2.04 16.10 -6.82
N ILE A 158 -1.82 14.86 -6.37
CA ILE A 158 -2.79 14.09 -5.61
C ILE A 158 -3.03 14.71 -4.23
N LEU A 159 -2.00 15.25 -3.59
CA LEU A 159 -2.14 15.97 -2.32
C LEU A 159 -3.10 17.16 -2.44
N ARG A 160 -3.04 17.91 -3.57
CA ARG A 160 -3.95 19.04 -3.83
C ARG A 160 -5.37 18.60 -4.21
N GLU A 161 -5.51 17.49 -4.92
CA GLU A 161 -6.80 16.98 -5.39
C GLU A 161 -7.60 16.30 -4.25
N ASN A 162 -6.92 15.65 -3.34
CA ASN A 162 -7.53 14.97 -2.20
C ASN A 162 -7.61 15.91 -0.99
N ARG A 163 -8.61 15.69 -0.13
CA ARG A 163 -8.80 16.47 1.10
C ARG A 163 -7.86 16.00 2.23
N ILE A 164 -6.59 15.72 1.89
CA ILE A 164 -5.58 15.26 2.84
C ILE A 164 -4.73 16.45 3.27
N SER A 165 -4.54 16.61 4.57
CA SER A 165 -3.77 17.72 5.15
C SER A 165 -2.74 17.20 6.13
N PHE A 166 -1.48 17.23 5.73
CA PHE A 166 -0.37 16.84 6.57
C PHE A 166 0.17 18.04 7.39
N PRO A 167 0.79 17.79 8.55
CA PRO A 167 1.52 18.82 9.29
C PRO A 167 2.77 19.26 8.51
N ASP A 168 3.16 20.52 8.70
CA ASP A 168 4.32 21.11 8.02
C ASP A 168 5.60 20.31 8.28
N SER A 169 5.77 19.79 9.50
CA SER A 169 6.90 18.95 9.87
C SER A 169 7.04 17.67 9.04
N LEU A 170 5.94 17.08 8.54
CA LEU A 170 6.01 15.97 7.61
C LEU A 170 6.38 16.45 6.20
N LEU A 171 5.81 17.58 5.76
CA LEU A 171 6.06 18.14 4.43
C LEU A 171 7.50 18.63 4.27
N GLU A 172 8.13 19.12 5.34
CA GLU A 172 9.54 19.54 5.35
C GLU A 172 10.52 18.40 5.16
N ILE A 173 10.21 17.20 5.67
CA ILE A 173 11.09 16.02 5.55
C ILE A 173 10.75 15.16 4.33
N ALA A 174 9.58 15.34 3.72
CA ALA A 174 9.16 14.62 2.54
C ALA A 174 9.72 15.26 1.26
N ARG A 175 9.98 14.42 0.26
CA ARG A 175 10.27 14.89 -1.10
C ARG A 175 8.95 15.00 -1.86
N ILE A 176 8.58 16.19 -2.22
CA ILE A 176 7.40 16.47 -3.04
C ILE A 176 7.77 16.28 -4.51
N ILE A 177 6.97 15.48 -5.25
CA ILE A 177 7.20 15.17 -6.67
C ILE A 177 5.97 15.53 -7.51
#